data_001da3b02942a660d9144493f026fcf6
#
_entry.id   001da3b02942a660d9144493f026fcf6
#
_cell.length_a   1.000
_cell.length_b   1.000
_cell.length_c   1.000
_cell.angle_alpha   90.00
_cell.angle_beta   90.00
_cell.angle_gamma   90.00
#
_symmetry.space_group_name_H-M   'P 1'
#
loop_
_entity.id
_entity.type
_entity.pdbx_description
1 polymer ?
#
loop_
_entity_poly.entity_id
_entity_poly.type
_entity_poly.pdbx_seq_one_letter_code
_entity_poly.pdbx_strand_id
1 'polypeptide(L)'
;MSRWIKIDVETPQKRQIRKLAKDCGVSIGDAFLAFFRLYAWLDEQTADGVLCADPEDVDATARLPGTAASLAASGWLAFYDDGTCVVSNWSEHNGKSAKKRAIHAQQQNEYRERRRKQGLPVRPLPRRE
;
A
#
# COMPACT_ATOMS: atom_id res chain seq x y z
N MET A 1 14.48 -8.51 -17.80
CA MET A 1 14.64 -9.04 -16.44
C MET A 1 13.28 -9.34 -15.85
N SER A 2 13.10 -10.55 -15.37
CA SER A 2 11.80 -10.90 -14.78
C SER A 2 11.70 -10.37 -13.35
N ARG A 3 10.50 -9.94 -13.00
CA ARG A 3 10.18 -9.43 -11.69
C ARG A 3 9.04 -10.26 -11.11
N TRP A 4 9.11 -10.53 -9.83
CA TRP A 4 8.08 -11.32 -9.16
C TRP A 4 7.74 -10.72 -7.82
N ILE A 5 6.54 -11.02 -7.34
CA ILE A 5 6.10 -10.65 -6.00
C ILE A 5 5.55 -11.90 -5.32
N LYS A 6 5.60 -11.88 -3.99
CA LYS A 6 5.08 -12.97 -3.19
C LYS A 6 3.61 -12.71 -2.89
N ILE A 7 2.75 -13.65 -3.22
CA ILE A 7 1.34 -13.54 -2.94
C ILE A 7 0.81 -14.87 -2.41
N ASP A 8 -0.05 -14.80 -1.41
CA ASP A 8 -0.67 -15.96 -0.80
C ASP A 8 -1.70 -16.57 -1.77
N VAL A 9 -1.68 -17.89 -1.95
CA VAL A 9 -2.62 -18.56 -2.86
C VAL A 9 -4.08 -18.39 -2.42
N GLU A 10 -4.32 -18.10 -1.15
CA GLU A 10 -5.65 -17.87 -0.60
C GLU A 10 -6.11 -16.42 -0.74
N THR A 11 -5.28 -15.53 -1.30
CA THR A 11 -5.60 -14.11 -1.41
C THR A 11 -6.98 -13.82 -2.00
N PRO A 12 -7.43 -14.49 -3.09
CA PRO A 12 -8.76 -14.20 -3.63
C PRO A 12 -9.90 -14.47 -2.66
N GLN A 13 -9.67 -15.30 -1.64
CA GLN A 13 -10.69 -15.65 -0.65
C GLN A 13 -10.63 -14.78 0.60
N LYS A 14 -9.63 -13.92 0.72
CA LYS A 14 -9.47 -13.08 1.90
C LYS A 14 -10.59 -12.05 2.00
N ARG A 15 -10.91 -11.69 3.24
CA ARG A 15 -12.01 -10.77 3.53
C ARG A 15 -11.88 -9.44 2.78
N GLN A 16 -10.69 -8.86 2.70
CA GLN A 16 -10.51 -7.58 2.02
C GLN A 16 -10.80 -7.67 0.53
N ILE A 17 -10.53 -8.81 -0.11
CA ILE A 17 -10.80 -8.98 -1.53
C ILE A 17 -12.32 -9.16 -1.76
N ARG A 18 -12.98 -9.94 -0.92
CA ARG A 18 -14.43 -10.12 -1.00
C ARG A 18 -15.16 -8.80 -0.76
N LYS A 19 -14.70 -8.03 0.23
CA LYS A 19 -15.25 -6.72 0.52
C LYS A 19 -15.02 -5.76 -0.64
N LEU A 20 -13.83 -5.78 -1.24
CA LEU A 20 -13.51 -4.96 -2.40
C LEU A 20 -14.45 -5.27 -3.56
N ALA A 21 -14.68 -6.54 -3.85
CA ALA A 21 -15.59 -6.96 -4.91
C ALA A 21 -17.00 -6.41 -4.67
N LYS A 22 -17.48 -6.53 -3.44
CA LYS A 22 -18.80 -6.05 -3.06
C LYS A 22 -18.90 -4.53 -3.14
N ASP A 23 -17.93 -3.84 -2.57
CA ASP A 23 -17.94 -2.37 -2.50
C ASP A 23 -17.87 -1.74 -3.89
N CYS A 24 -17.11 -2.35 -4.79
CA CYS A 24 -16.92 -1.82 -6.15
C CYS A 24 -17.90 -2.42 -7.17
N GLY A 25 -18.72 -3.39 -6.76
CA GLY A 25 -19.71 -4.00 -7.65
C GLY A 25 -19.09 -4.83 -8.77
N VAL A 26 -18.00 -5.52 -8.49
CA VAL A 26 -17.29 -6.35 -9.48
C VAL A 26 -17.15 -7.78 -8.98
N SER A 27 -16.69 -8.67 -9.86
CA SER A 27 -16.43 -10.06 -9.49
C SER A 27 -15.23 -10.18 -8.55
N ILE A 28 -15.12 -11.31 -7.86
CA ILE A 28 -13.93 -11.60 -7.03
C ILE A 28 -12.68 -11.58 -7.90
N GLY A 29 -12.74 -12.12 -9.13
CA GLY A 29 -11.60 -12.11 -10.04
C GLY A 29 -11.16 -10.69 -10.41
N ASP A 30 -12.10 -9.81 -10.69
CA ASP A 30 -11.78 -8.42 -11.01
C ASP A 30 -11.22 -7.68 -9.79
N ALA A 31 -11.77 -7.92 -8.61
CA ALA A 31 -11.27 -7.35 -7.38
C ALA A 31 -9.85 -7.84 -7.10
N PHE A 32 -9.60 -9.12 -7.29
CA PHE A 32 -8.26 -9.69 -7.11
C PHE A 32 -7.28 -9.07 -8.09
N LEU A 33 -7.66 -8.88 -9.34
CA LEU A 33 -6.78 -8.27 -10.35
C LEU A 33 -6.44 -6.82 -9.97
N ALA A 34 -7.43 -6.06 -9.50
CA ALA A 34 -7.19 -4.70 -9.01
C ALA A 34 -6.22 -4.70 -7.83
N PHE A 35 -6.42 -5.61 -6.90
CA PHE A 35 -5.54 -5.77 -5.74
C PHE A 35 -4.13 -6.18 -6.19
N PHE A 36 -4.01 -7.09 -7.14
CA PHE A 36 -2.71 -7.52 -7.66
C PHE A 36 -1.94 -6.37 -8.31
N ARG A 37 -2.62 -5.55 -9.10
CA ARG A 37 -1.99 -4.36 -9.70
C ARG A 37 -1.45 -3.42 -8.63
N LEU A 38 -2.25 -3.18 -7.60
CA LEU A 38 -1.86 -2.33 -6.49
C LEU A 38 -0.69 -2.92 -5.71
N TYR A 39 -0.77 -4.22 -5.42
CA TYR A 39 0.27 -4.92 -4.67
C TYR A 39 1.61 -4.86 -5.41
N ALA A 40 1.60 -5.11 -6.71
CA ALA A 40 2.81 -5.05 -7.52
C ALA A 40 3.42 -3.65 -7.52
N TRP A 41 2.59 -2.62 -7.62
CA TRP A 41 3.04 -1.23 -7.56
C TRP A 41 3.61 -0.90 -6.18
N LEU A 42 2.94 -1.33 -5.11
CA LEU A 42 3.42 -1.10 -3.75
C LEU A 42 4.79 -1.75 -3.51
N ASP A 43 5.00 -2.93 -4.08
CA ASP A 43 6.29 -3.61 -3.97
C ASP A 43 7.43 -2.77 -4.58
N GLU A 44 7.14 -1.98 -5.60
CA GLU A 44 8.11 -1.05 -6.18
C GLU A 44 8.28 0.22 -5.34
N GLN A 45 7.21 0.69 -4.71
CA GLN A 45 7.19 2.00 -4.07
C GLN A 45 7.66 2.00 -2.64
N THR A 46 7.62 0.86 -1.96
CA THR A 46 7.95 0.83 -0.54
C THR A 46 8.57 -0.49 -0.13
N ALA A 47 9.48 -0.42 0.83
CA ALA A 47 10.09 -1.61 1.43
C ALA A 47 9.40 -2.00 2.74
N ASP A 48 8.78 -1.05 3.42
CA ASP A 48 8.21 -1.26 4.76
C ASP A 48 6.71 -1.02 4.85
N GLY A 49 6.07 -0.69 3.73
CA GLY A 49 4.64 -0.42 3.69
C GLY A 49 4.27 1.03 3.98
N VAL A 50 5.24 1.94 4.06
CA VAL A 50 4.98 3.36 4.27
C VAL A 50 5.41 4.13 3.03
N LEU A 51 4.50 4.90 2.46
CA LEU A 51 4.77 5.63 1.22
C LEU A 51 3.93 6.91 1.15
N CYS A 52 4.24 7.77 0.18
CA CYS A 52 3.42 8.95 -0.12
C CYS A 52 2.47 8.59 -1.25
N ALA A 53 1.20 8.48 -0.95
CA ALA A 53 0.16 8.21 -1.93
C ALA A 53 -1.18 8.66 -1.37
N ASP A 54 -2.03 9.17 -2.24
CA ASP A 54 -3.39 9.49 -1.86
C ASP A 54 -4.37 8.44 -2.41
N PRO A 55 -5.66 8.48 -2.01
CA PRO A 55 -6.62 7.51 -2.52
C PRO A 55 -6.77 7.50 -4.04
N GLU A 56 -6.59 8.65 -4.69
CA GLU A 56 -6.68 8.72 -6.15
C GLU A 56 -5.55 7.94 -6.82
N ASP A 57 -4.34 8.00 -6.26
CA ASP A 57 -3.21 7.23 -6.76
C ASP A 57 -3.48 5.74 -6.68
N VAL A 58 -4.06 5.30 -5.57
CA VAL A 58 -4.40 3.89 -5.36
C VAL A 58 -5.44 3.42 -6.37
N ASP A 59 -6.51 4.19 -6.54
CA ASP A 59 -7.58 3.84 -7.47
C ASP A 59 -7.07 3.79 -8.92
N ALA A 60 -6.23 4.74 -9.30
CA ALA A 60 -5.66 4.79 -10.64
C ALA A 60 -4.75 3.58 -10.89
N THR A 61 -3.94 3.21 -9.91
CA THR A 61 -3.04 2.06 -10.01
C THR A 61 -3.81 0.75 -10.12
N ALA A 62 -4.83 0.58 -9.29
CA ALA A 62 -5.68 -0.61 -9.31
C ALA A 62 -6.58 -0.67 -10.54
N ARG A 63 -6.82 0.48 -11.18
CA ARG A 63 -7.75 0.65 -12.30
C ARG A 63 -9.18 0.25 -11.92
N LEU A 64 -9.56 0.59 -10.70
CA LEU A 64 -10.87 0.29 -10.16
C LEU A 64 -11.25 1.38 -9.16
N PRO A 65 -12.17 2.29 -9.51
CA PRO A 65 -12.62 3.33 -8.59
C PRO A 65 -13.23 2.72 -7.33
N GLY A 66 -12.89 3.30 -6.19
CA GLY A 66 -13.37 2.81 -4.89
C GLY A 66 -12.44 1.83 -4.20
N THR A 67 -11.36 1.40 -4.85
CA THR A 67 -10.40 0.46 -4.26
C THR A 67 -9.79 1.02 -2.98
N ALA A 68 -9.33 2.27 -3.00
CA ALA A 68 -8.72 2.89 -1.82
C ALA A 68 -9.68 2.94 -0.64
N ALA A 69 -10.91 3.38 -0.88
CA ALA A 69 -11.91 3.49 0.17
C ALA A 69 -12.26 2.12 0.77
N SER A 70 -12.40 1.11 -0.08
CA SER A 70 -12.71 -0.26 0.38
C SER A 70 -11.58 -0.86 1.20
N LEU A 71 -10.34 -0.72 0.74
CA LEU A 71 -9.18 -1.26 1.46
C LEU A 71 -8.91 -0.50 2.76
N ALA A 72 -9.17 0.81 2.78
CA ALA A 72 -9.07 1.60 4.01
C ALA A 72 -10.13 1.16 5.02
N ALA A 73 -11.36 0.94 4.58
CA ALA A 73 -12.45 0.49 5.44
C ALA A 73 -12.19 -0.89 6.02
N SER A 74 -11.47 -1.75 5.30
CA SER A 74 -11.11 -3.09 5.80
C SER A 74 -9.86 -3.09 6.68
N GLY A 75 -9.20 -1.93 6.83
CA GLY A 75 -8.00 -1.81 7.65
C GLY A 75 -6.71 -2.23 6.95
N TRP A 76 -6.77 -2.54 5.65
CA TRP A 76 -5.58 -2.94 4.91
C TRP A 76 -4.69 -1.74 4.54
N LEU A 77 -5.31 -0.59 4.27
CA LEU A 77 -4.62 0.67 4.03
C LEU A 77 -5.04 1.71 5.06
N ALA A 78 -4.16 2.65 5.34
CA ALA A 78 -4.49 3.83 6.14
C ALA A 78 -3.89 5.06 5.45
N PHE A 79 -4.71 6.10 5.30
CA PHE A 79 -4.29 7.37 4.71
C PHE A 79 -4.26 8.45 5.79
N TYR A 80 -3.22 9.27 5.76
CA TYR A 80 -3.02 10.34 6.75
C TYR A 80 -3.02 11.70 6.06
N ASP A 81 -3.36 12.74 6.80
CA ASP A 81 -3.53 14.09 6.29
C ASP A 81 -2.26 14.67 5.65
N ASP A 82 -1.10 14.13 6.03
CA ASP A 82 0.18 14.60 5.50
C ASP A 82 0.57 13.94 4.18
N GLY A 83 -0.32 13.15 3.58
CA GLY A 83 -0.06 12.46 2.32
C GLY A 83 0.59 11.10 2.49
N THR A 84 0.71 10.61 3.74
CA THR A 84 1.29 9.30 4.00
C THR A 84 0.23 8.21 3.86
N CYS A 85 0.60 7.11 3.23
CA CYS A 85 -0.21 5.90 3.14
C CYS A 85 0.56 4.76 3.81
N VAL A 86 -0.12 3.97 4.63
CA VAL A 86 0.48 2.85 5.33
C VAL A 86 -0.25 1.57 4.96
N VAL A 87 0.50 0.54 4.59
CA VAL A 87 -0.04 -0.79 4.29
C VAL A 87 0.17 -1.67 5.51
N SER A 88 -0.93 -2.21 6.05
CA SER A 88 -0.89 -3.03 7.25
C SER A 88 -0.12 -4.33 7.02
N ASN A 89 0.71 -4.70 7.98
CA ASN A 89 1.44 -5.96 7.99
C ASN A 89 2.32 -6.21 6.75
N TRP A 90 2.78 -5.14 6.12
CA TRP A 90 3.58 -5.25 4.89
C TRP A 90 4.83 -6.11 5.08
N SER A 91 5.55 -5.91 6.18
CA SER A 91 6.79 -6.63 6.43
C SER A 91 6.58 -8.13 6.67
N GLU A 92 5.41 -8.52 7.15
CA GLU A 92 5.09 -9.94 7.33
C GLU A 92 4.90 -10.64 5.99
N HIS A 93 4.35 -9.92 5.00
CA HIS A 93 4.09 -10.49 3.68
C HIS A 93 5.33 -10.49 2.78
N ASN A 94 6.19 -9.49 2.91
CA ASN A 94 7.32 -9.31 1.99
C ASN A 94 8.67 -9.67 2.59
N GLY A 95 8.70 -10.02 3.86
CA GLY A 95 9.94 -10.33 4.55
C GLY A 95 10.87 -9.13 4.66
N LYS A 96 12.00 -9.31 5.31
CA LYS A 96 12.99 -8.27 5.48
C LYS A 96 14.33 -8.73 4.94
N SER A 97 14.90 -8.00 4.00
CA SER A 97 16.25 -8.20 3.54
C SER A 97 17.06 -6.92 3.80
N ALA A 98 18.37 -7.05 3.80
CA ALA A 98 19.24 -5.88 3.99
C ALA A 98 18.96 -4.82 2.93
N LYS A 99 18.72 -5.24 1.69
CA LYS A 99 18.39 -4.33 0.59
C LYS A 99 17.10 -3.57 0.84
N LYS A 100 16.04 -4.26 1.28
CA LYS A 100 14.77 -3.61 1.59
C LYS A 100 14.90 -2.64 2.76
N ARG A 101 15.69 -2.99 3.76
CA ARG A 101 15.94 -2.10 4.89
C ARG A 101 16.67 -0.83 4.46
N ALA A 102 17.64 -0.94 3.56
CA ALA A 102 18.35 0.22 3.03
C ALA A 102 17.42 1.14 2.23
N ILE A 103 16.55 0.56 1.40
CA ILE A 103 15.56 1.32 0.64
C ILE A 103 14.60 2.04 1.59
N HIS A 104 14.16 1.36 2.63
CA HIS A 104 13.27 1.92 3.64
C HIS A 104 13.91 3.15 4.32
N ALA A 105 15.16 3.05 4.74
CA ALA A 105 15.86 4.16 5.37
C ALA A 105 15.93 5.37 4.43
N GLN A 106 16.22 5.14 3.16
CA GLN A 106 16.27 6.19 2.17
C GLN A 106 14.91 6.86 1.99
N GLN A 107 13.85 6.09 1.90
CA GLN A 107 12.49 6.60 1.75
C GLN A 107 12.06 7.45 2.93
N GLN A 108 12.41 7.04 4.14
CA GLN A 108 12.10 7.83 5.33
C GLN A 108 12.81 9.17 5.33
N ASN A 109 14.08 9.19 4.91
CA ASN A 109 14.84 10.43 4.81
C ASN A 109 14.23 11.37 3.77
N GLU A 110 13.85 10.85 2.62
CA GLU A 110 13.19 11.64 1.57
C GLU A 110 11.86 12.22 2.04
N TYR A 111 11.08 11.44 2.78
CA TYR A 111 9.82 11.88 3.36
C TYR A 111 10.04 13.04 4.32
N ARG A 112 11.02 12.92 5.23
CA ARG A 112 11.33 13.98 6.19
C ARG A 112 11.78 15.27 5.50
N GLU A 113 12.59 15.14 4.46
CA GLU A 113 13.07 16.30 3.71
C GLU A 113 11.91 17.00 2.99
N ARG A 114 11.00 16.25 2.39
CA ARG A 114 9.82 16.82 1.74
C ARG A 114 8.95 17.59 2.71
N ARG A 115 8.74 17.04 3.90
CA ARG A 115 7.97 17.71 4.95
C ARG A 115 8.63 19.04 5.33
N ARG A 116 9.93 19.05 5.49
CA ARG A 116 10.67 20.26 5.82
C ARG A 116 10.58 21.31 4.72
N LYS A 117 10.76 20.90 3.47
CA LYS A 117 10.69 21.81 2.31
C LYS A 117 9.31 22.45 2.16
N GLN A 118 8.27 21.72 2.53
CA GLN A 118 6.90 22.23 2.47
C GLN A 118 6.52 23.09 3.68
N GLY A 119 7.44 23.24 4.64
CA GLY A 119 7.15 23.96 5.87
C GLY A 119 6.20 23.25 6.80
N LEU A 120 6.00 21.96 6.60
CA LEU A 120 5.10 21.15 7.41
C LEU A 120 5.86 20.52 8.57
N PRO A 121 5.21 20.33 9.74
CA PRO A 121 5.87 19.64 10.84
C PRO A 121 6.17 18.19 10.48
N VAL A 122 7.34 17.72 10.89
CA VAL A 122 7.68 16.31 10.76
C VAL A 122 7.00 15.58 11.91
N ARG A 123 6.08 14.68 11.61
CA ARG A 123 5.46 13.89 12.65
C ARG A 123 5.88 12.42 12.55
N PRO A 124 5.87 11.70 13.69
CA PRO A 124 6.24 10.30 13.69
C PRO A 124 5.34 9.50 12.75
N LEU A 125 5.95 8.57 12.02
CA LEU A 125 5.17 7.64 11.21
C LEU A 125 4.46 6.65 12.12
N PRO A 126 3.26 6.18 11.71
CA PRO A 126 2.53 5.19 12.50
C PRO A 126 3.36 3.93 12.72
N ARG A 127 3.28 3.39 13.93
CA ARG A 127 3.93 2.12 14.21
C ARG A 127 3.10 0.97 13.71
N ARG A 128 3.77 -0.04 13.22
CA ARG A 128 3.14 -1.30 12.92
C ARG A 128 3.12 -2.15 14.17
N GLU A 129 2.00 -2.78 14.39
CA GLU A 129 1.84 -3.72 15.48
C GLU A 129 1.65 -5.14 14.98
#